data_44209df4bd5bfd4d23b22b1e909a46b2
#
_entry.id   44209df4bd5bfd4d23b22b1e909a46b2
#
_cell.length_a   1.000
_cell.length_b   1.000
_cell.length_c   1.000
_cell.angle_alpha   90.00
_cell.angle_beta   90.00
_cell.angle_gamma   90.00
#
_symmetry.space_group_name_H-M   'P 1'
#
loop_
_entity.id
_entity.type
_entity.pdbx_description
1 polymer ?
#
loop_
_entity_poly.entity_id
_entity_poly.type
_entity_poly.pdbx_seq_one_letter_code
_entity_poly.pdbx_strand_id
1 'polypeptide(L)'
;TPEIVQMVSSIHEHKGKQELFLEANVDELKTLLEVALIQSTGASNRIEGIFTSDKRLEELVSQKAEPRNRSEQEIAGYREVLSTIHEGYEYINPRPNIILQLHRDLYSYSQGGAGGSYKNSDNVIAETDAEGHQKACFIPVPAFQTAEAMEELCARFLEAWEADRIDKLVLIPMFILDFLCIHPFNDGNGRMSRLLTLLLFYKAGYIVGKYVSMEMLIE
;
A
#
# COMPACT_ATOMS: atom_id res chain seq x y z
N THR A 1 10.61 -20.11 11.36
CA THR A 1 10.82 -21.47 10.87
C THR A 1 12.02 -21.49 9.92
N PRO A 2 12.65 -22.67 9.64
CA PRO A 2 13.75 -22.79 8.68
C PRO A 2 13.35 -22.30 7.27
N GLU A 3 12.10 -22.49 6.86
CA GLU A 3 11.59 -22.05 5.57
C GLU A 3 11.63 -20.51 5.44
N ILE A 4 11.22 -19.78 6.48
CA ILE A 4 11.28 -18.32 6.49
C ILE A 4 12.73 -17.85 6.36
N VAL A 5 13.66 -18.45 7.09
CA VAL A 5 15.09 -18.09 7.00
C VAL A 5 15.60 -18.33 5.57
N GLN A 6 15.24 -19.46 4.95
CA GLN A 6 15.64 -19.75 3.58
C GLN A 6 15.05 -18.76 2.57
N MET A 7 13.76 -18.39 2.71
CA MET A 7 13.12 -17.39 1.86
C MET A 7 13.77 -16.02 2.00
N VAL A 8 14.01 -15.55 3.23
CA VAL A 8 14.69 -14.29 3.51
C VAL A 8 16.09 -14.27 2.90
N SER A 9 16.87 -15.36 3.08
CA SER A 9 18.21 -15.48 2.48
C SER A 9 18.17 -15.41 0.95
N SER A 10 17.21 -16.08 0.32
CA SER A 10 17.04 -16.07 -1.14
C SER A 10 16.69 -14.66 -1.65
N ILE A 11 15.79 -13.95 -0.96
CA ILE A 11 15.41 -12.59 -1.34
C ILE A 11 16.62 -11.65 -1.21
N HIS A 12 17.45 -11.77 -0.15
CA HIS A 12 18.66 -10.99 0.00
C HIS A 12 19.68 -11.25 -1.11
N GLU A 13 19.83 -12.51 -1.53
CA GLU A 13 20.70 -12.85 -2.68
C GLU A 13 20.24 -12.13 -3.95
N HIS A 14 18.94 -12.16 -4.23
CA HIS A 14 18.37 -11.50 -5.41
C HIS A 14 18.43 -9.96 -5.30
N LYS A 15 18.29 -9.39 -4.10
CA LYS A 15 18.50 -7.97 -3.87
C LYS A 15 19.91 -7.53 -4.29
N GLY A 16 20.94 -8.31 -3.93
CA GLY A 16 22.33 -8.00 -4.35
C GLY A 16 22.53 -8.01 -5.87
N LYS A 17 21.72 -8.76 -6.63
CA LYS A 17 21.75 -8.80 -8.09
C LYS A 17 20.95 -7.66 -8.75
N GLN A 18 19.99 -7.06 -8.04
CA GLN A 18 19.08 -6.04 -8.52
C GLN A 18 19.81 -4.81 -9.10
N GLU A 19 20.83 -4.32 -8.39
CA GLU A 19 21.60 -3.14 -8.80
C GLU A 19 22.24 -3.32 -10.17
N LEU A 20 22.86 -4.47 -10.42
CA LEU A 20 23.47 -4.80 -11.71
C LEU A 20 22.44 -4.83 -12.86
N PHE A 21 21.24 -5.33 -12.56
CA PHE A 21 20.17 -5.37 -13.56
C PHE A 21 19.64 -3.97 -13.89
N LEU A 22 19.51 -3.11 -12.90
CA LEU A 22 19.02 -1.74 -13.04
C LEU A 22 19.98 -0.87 -13.87
N GLU A 23 21.30 -1.03 -13.67
CA GLU A 23 22.31 -0.30 -14.45
C GLU A 23 22.37 -0.74 -15.92
N ALA A 24 22.09 -2.01 -16.19
CA ALA A 24 22.24 -2.58 -17.52
C ALA A 24 21.06 -2.32 -18.48
N ASN A 25 19.85 -2.00 -17.99
CA ASN A 25 18.61 -2.06 -18.76
C ASN A 25 17.71 -0.82 -18.61
N VAL A 26 18.27 0.38 -18.62
CA VAL A 26 17.57 1.64 -18.31
C VAL A 26 16.33 1.89 -19.18
N ASP A 27 16.40 1.64 -20.50
CA ASP A 27 15.28 1.88 -21.43
C ASP A 27 14.14 0.88 -21.22
N GLU A 28 14.48 -0.39 -20.98
CA GLU A 28 13.49 -1.44 -20.69
C GLU A 28 12.79 -1.18 -19.36
N LEU A 29 13.51 -0.69 -18.36
CA LEU A 29 12.98 -0.37 -17.04
C LEU A 29 11.95 0.77 -17.08
N LYS A 30 12.11 1.75 -17.97
CA LYS A 30 11.12 2.81 -18.16
C LYS A 30 9.78 2.26 -18.63
N THR A 31 9.80 1.36 -19.61
CA THR A 31 8.58 0.69 -20.10
C THR A 31 7.94 -0.18 -19.00
N LEU A 32 8.76 -0.94 -18.26
CA LEU A 32 8.27 -1.76 -17.15
C LEU A 32 7.65 -0.91 -16.05
N LEU A 33 8.21 0.25 -15.72
CA LEU A 33 7.66 1.18 -14.75
C LEU A 33 6.25 1.64 -15.14
N GLU A 34 6.05 2.04 -16.40
CA GLU A 34 4.73 2.47 -16.90
C GLU A 34 3.71 1.34 -16.83
N VAL A 35 4.08 0.15 -17.26
CA VAL A 35 3.22 -1.05 -17.20
C VAL A 35 2.90 -1.42 -15.75
N ALA A 36 3.90 -1.46 -14.87
CA ALA A 36 3.71 -1.78 -13.47
C ALA A 36 2.80 -0.78 -12.75
N LEU A 37 2.90 0.51 -13.08
CA LEU A 37 2.02 1.55 -12.52
C LEU A 37 0.55 1.30 -12.89
N ILE A 38 0.27 0.93 -14.15
CA ILE A 38 -1.09 0.59 -14.61
C ILE A 38 -1.58 -0.67 -13.89
N GLN A 39 -0.76 -1.72 -13.86
CA GLN A 39 -1.10 -3.00 -13.25
C GLN A 39 -1.35 -2.87 -11.75
N SER A 40 -0.45 -2.22 -11.01
CA SER A 40 -0.60 -2.03 -9.56
C SER A 40 -1.82 -1.20 -9.22
N THR A 41 -2.06 -0.11 -9.98
CA THR A 41 -3.26 0.72 -9.79
C THR A 41 -4.53 -0.10 -10.06
N GLY A 42 -4.58 -0.87 -11.13
CA GLY A 42 -5.72 -1.70 -11.47
C GLY A 42 -5.98 -2.80 -10.43
N ALA A 43 -4.96 -3.62 -10.16
CA ALA A 43 -5.06 -4.77 -9.27
C ALA A 43 -5.44 -4.35 -7.84
N SER A 44 -4.77 -3.35 -7.26
CA SER A 44 -5.08 -2.89 -5.90
C SER A 44 -6.52 -2.38 -5.75
N ASN A 45 -7.08 -1.74 -6.77
CA ASN A 45 -8.46 -1.29 -6.73
C ASN A 45 -9.45 -2.45 -6.97
N ARG A 46 -9.13 -3.42 -7.85
CA ARG A 46 -9.98 -4.61 -8.08
C ARG A 46 -10.11 -5.49 -6.84
N ILE A 47 -9.05 -5.65 -6.05
CA ILE A 47 -9.11 -6.33 -4.74
C ILE A 47 -10.19 -5.71 -3.83
N GLU A 48 -10.42 -4.39 -3.93
CA GLU A 48 -11.45 -3.67 -3.16
C GLU A 48 -12.81 -3.60 -3.88
N GLY A 49 -12.97 -4.31 -5.00
CA GLY A 49 -14.21 -4.28 -5.77
C GLY A 49 -14.42 -2.99 -6.59
N ILE A 50 -13.36 -2.23 -6.85
CA ILE A 50 -13.38 -0.98 -7.62
C ILE A 50 -12.92 -1.27 -9.04
N PHE A 51 -13.78 -1.06 -10.03
CA PHE A 51 -13.54 -1.44 -11.42
C PHE A 51 -13.72 -0.28 -12.40
N THR A 52 -12.94 -0.32 -13.48
CA THR A 52 -13.14 0.42 -14.72
C THR A 52 -12.69 -0.44 -15.90
N SER A 53 -12.95 -0.03 -17.13
CA SER A 53 -12.43 -0.76 -18.31
C SER A 53 -10.91 -0.56 -18.46
N ASP A 54 -10.22 -1.53 -19.06
CA ASP A 54 -8.76 -1.48 -19.24
C ASP A 54 -8.32 -0.21 -19.98
N LYS A 55 -9.04 0.17 -21.03
CA LYS A 55 -8.78 1.43 -21.75
C LYS A 55 -8.89 2.66 -20.84
N ARG A 56 -9.92 2.70 -19.98
CA ARG A 56 -10.09 3.82 -19.03
C ARG A 56 -9.02 3.81 -17.95
N LEU A 57 -8.62 2.63 -17.46
CA LEU A 57 -7.54 2.49 -16.53
C LEU A 57 -6.23 3.07 -17.09
N GLU A 58 -5.87 2.71 -18.31
CA GLU A 58 -4.69 3.24 -19.00
C GLU A 58 -4.75 4.77 -19.19
N GLU A 59 -5.93 5.30 -19.60
CA GLU A 59 -6.14 6.74 -19.76
C GLU A 59 -6.01 7.49 -18.44
N LEU A 60 -6.56 6.97 -17.34
CA LEU A 60 -6.49 7.57 -16.01
C LEU A 60 -5.08 7.53 -15.45
N VAL A 61 -4.40 6.38 -15.55
CA VAL A 61 -3.04 6.22 -15.01
C VAL A 61 -2.05 7.09 -15.79
N SER A 62 -2.17 7.16 -17.11
CA SER A 62 -1.33 8.04 -17.96
C SER A 62 -1.76 9.51 -17.95
N GLN A 63 -2.71 9.92 -17.11
CA GLN A 63 -3.24 11.29 -16.98
C GLN A 63 -3.81 11.87 -18.30
N LYS A 64 -4.29 11.01 -19.20
CA LYS A 64 -4.92 11.42 -20.46
C LYS A 64 -6.42 11.68 -20.34
N ALA A 65 -7.00 11.39 -19.17
CA ALA A 65 -8.43 11.58 -18.92
C ALA A 65 -8.71 11.93 -17.46
N GLU A 66 -9.77 12.70 -17.26
CA GLU A 66 -10.30 12.99 -15.92
C GLU A 66 -11.26 11.89 -15.45
N PRO A 67 -11.33 11.61 -14.14
CA PRO A 67 -12.26 10.63 -13.57
C PRO A 67 -13.72 11.09 -13.70
N ARG A 68 -14.61 10.18 -14.11
CA ARG A 68 -16.03 10.47 -14.41
C ARG A 68 -16.99 10.02 -13.31
N ASN A 69 -16.58 9.09 -12.48
CA ASN A 69 -17.39 8.49 -11.42
C ASN A 69 -16.54 8.17 -10.20
N ARG A 70 -17.19 7.71 -9.12
CA ARG A 70 -16.52 7.39 -7.86
C ARG A 70 -15.38 6.37 -8.03
N SER A 71 -15.62 5.28 -8.75
CA SER A 71 -14.58 4.25 -8.97
C SER A 71 -13.35 4.82 -9.67
N GLU A 72 -13.54 5.63 -10.71
CA GLU A 72 -12.44 6.29 -11.43
C GLU A 72 -11.72 7.34 -10.56
N GLN A 73 -12.44 8.03 -9.65
CA GLN A 73 -11.84 8.95 -8.68
C GLN A 73 -10.93 8.21 -7.70
N GLU A 74 -11.37 7.06 -7.20
CA GLU A 74 -10.58 6.23 -6.29
C GLU A 74 -9.36 5.61 -6.98
N ILE A 75 -9.49 5.19 -8.24
CA ILE A 75 -8.37 4.74 -9.10
C ILE A 75 -7.36 5.86 -9.31
N ALA A 76 -7.81 7.07 -9.65
CA ALA A 76 -6.93 8.22 -9.86
C ALA A 76 -6.19 8.62 -8.58
N GLY A 77 -6.87 8.61 -7.43
CA GLY A 77 -6.26 8.88 -6.13
C GLY A 77 -5.18 7.83 -5.76
N TYR A 78 -5.46 6.54 -5.98
CA TYR A 78 -4.46 5.49 -5.76
C TYR A 78 -3.22 5.70 -6.62
N ARG A 79 -3.39 5.96 -7.92
CA ARG A 79 -2.31 6.26 -8.85
C ARG A 79 -1.45 7.44 -8.37
N GLU A 80 -2.08 8.50 -7.86
CA GLU A 80 -1.39 9.69 -7.34
C GLU A 80 -0.45 9.35 -6.19
N VAL A 81 -0.97 8.60 -5.19
CA VAL A 81 -0.16 8.18 -4.04
C VAL A 81 0.94 7.21 -4.46
N LEU A 82 0.65 6.27 -5.36
CA LEU A 82 1.64 5.32 -5.87
C LEU A 82 2.78 6.06 -6.61
N SER A 83 2.46 7.05 -7.45
CA SER A 83 3.46 7.89 -8.14
C SER A 83 4.30 8.68 -7.13
N THR A 84 3.68 9.28 -6.11
CA THR A 84 4.39 9.99 -5.03
C THR A 84 5.37 9.08 -4.31
N ILE A 85 4.98 7.82 -4.04
CA ILE A 85 5.88 6.82 -3.43
C ILE A 85 7.01 6.45 -4.38
N HIS A 86 6.73 6.20 -5.67
CA HIS A 86 7.76 5.86 -6.65
C HIS A 86 8.84 6.94 -6.80
N GLU A 87 8.46 8.21 -6.70
CA GLU A 87 9.35 9.36 -6.89
C GLU A 87 10.06 9.76 -5.60
N GLY A 88 9.39 9.66 -4.44
CA GLY A 88 9.82 10.28 -3.20
C GLY A 88 10.00 9.36 -1.99
N TYR A 89 9.98 8.03 -2.14
CA TYR A 89 10.03 7.08 -1.00
C TYR A 89 11.16 7.34 -0.02
N GLU A 90 12.30 7.86 -0.45
CA GLU A 90 13.45 8.16 0.41
C GLU A 90 13.11 9.18 1.49
N TYR A 91 12.28 10.16 1.16
CA TYR A 91 11.88 11.28 2.02
C TYR A 91 10.60 11.01 2.83
N ILE A 92 9.84 9.96 2.49
CA ILE A 92 8.59 9.61 3.13
C ILE A 92 8.86 8.68 4.31
N ASN A 93 8.61 9.14 5.54
CA ASN A 93 8.69 8.31 6.73
C ASN A 93 7.30 7.89 7.19
N PRO A 94 7.10 6.65 7.68
CA PRO A 94 5.81 6.14 8.12
C PRO A 94 5.45 6.70 9.52
N ARG A 95 5.17 8.00 9.57
CA ARG A 95 4.67 8.71 10.75
C ARG A 95 3.17 8.92 10.64
N PRO A 96 2.43 9.06 11.76
CA PRO A 96 0.98 9.23 11.74
C PRO A 96 0.49 10.35 10.81
N ASN A 97 1.10 11.53 10.88
CA ASN A 97 0.74 12.66 10.04
C ASN A 97 1.00 12.42 8.54
N ILE A 98 2.04 11.66 8.20
CA ILE A 98 2.37 11.30 6.82
C ILE A 98 1.37 10.25 6.30
N ILE A 99 1.03 9.25 7.12
CA ILE A 99 0.01 8.25 6.77
C ILE A 99 -1.35 8.93 6.55
N LEU A 100 -1.73 9.90 7.40
CA LEU A 100 -2.92 10.72 7.19
C LEU A 100 -2.86 11.54 5.90
N GLN A 101 -1.69 12.09 5.55
CA GLN A 101 -1.50 12.82 4.30
C GLN A 101 -1.67 11.90 3.09
N LEU A 102 -1.00 10.74 3.05
CA LEU A 102 -1.15 9.76 1.98
C LEU A 102 -2.61 9.30 1.84
N HIS A 103 -3.31 9.11 2.96
CA HIS A 103 -4.73 8.78 2.94
C HIS A 103 -5.60 9.94 2.41
N ARG A 104 -5.25 11.19 2.69
CA ARG A 104 -5.91 12.37 2.09
C ARG A 104 -5.73 12.39 0.59
N ASP A 105 -4.50 12.12 0.13
CA ASP A 105 -4.15 12.14 -1.28
C ASP A 105 -4.83 10.98 -2.04
N LEU A 106 -5.03 9.83 -1.38
CA LEU A 106 -5.81 8.70 -1.92
C LEU A 106 -7.26 9.12 -2.28
N TYR A 107 -7.81 10.08 -1.57
CA TYR A 107 -9.18 10.59 -1.78
C TYR A 107 -9.21 12.00 -2.40
N SER A 108 -8.10 12.48 -2.96
CA SER A 108 -7.98 13.85 -3.50
C SER A 108 -8.95 14.17 -4.64
N TYR A 109 -9.38 13.15 -5.38
CA TYR A 109 -10.37 13.28 -6.46
C TYR A 109 -11.81 13.08 -5.98
N SER A 110 -12.03 12.65 -4.74
CA SER A 110 -13.36 12.40 -4.19
C SER A 110 -14.00 13.67 -3.66
N GLN A 111 -15.25 13.91 -4.02
CA GLN A 111 -16.02 15.03 -3.47
C GLN A 111 -16.42 14.71 -2.01
N GLY A 112 -16.13 15.62 -1.08
CA GLY A 112 -16.59 15.52 0.31
C GLY A 112 -15.52 15.27 1.38
N GLY A 113 -14.23 15.28 1.03
CA GLY A 113 -13.15 15.27 2.03
C GLY A 113 -13.03 13.97 2.84
N ALA A 114 -13.27 12.82 2.20
CA ALA A 114 -13.29 11.50 2.88
C ALA A 114 -11.94 11.05 3.42
N GLY A 115 -10.81 11.67 3.00
CA GLY A 115 -9.45 11.27 3.35
C GLY A 115 -8.79 12.12 4.44
N GLY A 116 -7.73 11.60 5.06
CA GLY A 116 -6.85 12.34 5.96
C GLY A 116 -7.32 12.45 7.40
N SER A 117 -8.31 11.64 7.80
CA SER A 117 -8.79 11.55 9.18
C SER A 117 -8.91 10.11 9.62
N TYR A 118 -8.64 9.82 10.87
CA TYR A 118 -8.94 8.53 11.45
C TYR A 118 -10.45 8.28 11.50
N LYS A 119 -10.83 7.02 11.62
CA LYS A 119 -12.22 6.60 11.76
C LYS A 119 -12.90 7.28 12.96
N ASN A 120 -14.16 7.60 12.79
CA ASN A 120 -15.00 8.26 13.80
C ASN A 120 -16.04 7.32 14.42
N SER A 121 -16.11 6.09 13.95
CA SER A 121 -16.97 5.03 14.46
C SER A 121 -16.23 3.70 14.44
N ASP A 122 -16.61 2.78 15.31
CA ASP A 122 -16.04 1.45 15.34
C ASP A 122 -16.43 0.69 14.06
N ASN A 123 -15.47 -0.03 13.53
CA ASN A 123 -15.66 -0.89 12.38
C ASN A 123 -15.47 -2.36 12.78
N VAL A 124 -16.04 -3.25 11.98
CA VAL A 124 -15.95 -4.70 12.14
C VAL A 124 -15.53 -5.28 10.80
N ILE A 125 -14.54 -6.16 10.82
CA ILE A 125 -14.18 -6.96 9.66
C ILE A 125 -15.04 -8.22 9.70
N ALA A 126 -15.90 -8.38 8.70
CA ALA A 126 -16.85 -9.48 8.61
C ALA A 126 -16.67 -10.25 7.31
N GLU A 127 -16.85 -11.54 7.37
CA GLU A 127 -17.04 -12.40 6.19
C GLU A 127 -18.52 -12.55 5.90
N THR A 128 -18.86 -12.62 4.61
CA THR A 128 -20.20 -12.95 4.16
C THR A 128 -20.18 -14.40 3.67
N ASP A 129 -20.99 -15.27 4.28
CA ASP A 129 -21.14 -16.65 3.83
C ASP A 129 -21.90 -16.78 2.51
N ALA A 130 -21.99 -18.00 1.96
CA ALA A 130 -22.68 -18.26 0.71
C ALA A 130 -24.20 -17.96 0.78
N GLU A 131 -24.77 -17.93 1.97
CA GLU A 131 -26.17 -17.62 2.27
C GLU A 131 -26.41 -16.12 2.50
N GLY A 132 -25.34 -15.28 2.50
CA GLY A 132 -25.44 -13.83 2.67
C GLY A 132 -25.40 -13.34 4.13
N HIS A 133 -25.17 -14.24 5.11
CA HIS A 133 -25.02 -13.85 6.51
C HIS A 133 -23.63 -13.26 6.77
N GLN A 134 -23.58 -12.17 7.51
CA GLN A 134 -22.34 -11.55 7.95
C GLN A 134 -21.89 -12.12 9.31
N LYS A 135 -20.68 -12.65 9.36
CA LYS A 135 -20.03 -13.10 10.59
C LYS A 135 -18.81 -12.24 10.85
N ALA A 136 -18.78 -11.61 12.02
CA ALA A 136 -17.60 -10.86 12.46
C ALA A 136 -16.40 -11.80 12.59
N CYS A 137 -15.32 -11.53 11.85
CA CYS A 137 -14.06 -12.28 11.89
C CYS A 137 -13.04 -11.60 12.77
N PHE A 138 -13.06 -10.26 12.81
CA PHE A 138 -12.12 -9.48 13.60
C PHE A 138 -12.75 -8.15 14.03
N ILE A 139 -12.47 -7.73 15.25
CA ILE A 139 -12.87 -6.42 15.79
C ILE A 139 -11.60 -5.58 15.95
N PRO A 140 -11.40 -4.55 15.08
CA PRO A 140 -10.27 -3.64 15.16
C PRO A 140 -10.26 -2.79 16.43
N VAL A 141 -9.16 -2.08 16.66
CA VAL A 141 -9.05 -1.08 17.72
C VAL A 141 -10.22 -0.09 17.65
N PRO A 142 -10.88 0.25 18.79
CA PRO A 142 -11.99 1.20 18.81
C PRO A 142 -11.60 2.58 18.27
N ALA A 143 -12.55 3.31 17.71
CA ALA A 143 -12.32 4.62 17.10
C ALA A 143 -11.62 5.61 18.04
N PHE A 144 -12.03 5.67 19.32
CA PHE A 144 -11.47 6.60 20.30
C PHE A 144 -10.01 6.31 20.69
N GLN A 145 -9.52 5.08 20.47
CA GLN A 145 -8.13 4.67 20.73
C GLN A 145 -7.25 4.68 19.47
N THR A 146 -7.84 4.87 18.28
CA THR A 146 -7.13 4.72 17.01
C THR A 146 -5.93 5.66 16.89
N ALA A 147 -6.05 6.91 17.31
CA ALA A 147 -4.97 7.89 17.21
C ALA A 147 -3.76 7.47 18.07
N GLU A 148 -4.00 7.08 19.31
CA GLU A 148 -2.96 6.62 20.24
C GLU A 148 -2.29 5.34 19.73
N ALA A 149 -3.08 4.37 19.26
CA ALA A 149 -2.56 3.12 18.71
C ALA A 149 -1.68 3.35 17.46
N MET A 150 -2.03 4.31 16.59
CA MET A 150 -1.21 4.67 15.42
C MET A 150 0.09 5.40 15.81
N GLU A 151 0.05 6.27 16.82
CA GLU A 151 1.26 6.91 17.37
C GLU A 151 2.22 5.84 17.93
N GLU A 152 1.71 4.92 18.75
CA GLU A 152 2.51 3.84 19.32
C GLU A 152 3.09 2.91 18.24
N LEU A 153 2.28 2.48 17.28
CA LEU A 153 2.71 1.62 16.18
C LEU A 153 3.86 2.27 15.39
N CYS A 154 3.69 3.53 14.98
CA CYS A 154 4.70 4.23 14.20
C CYS A 154 5.99 4.47 15.01
N ALA A 155 5.88 4.82 16.28
CA ALA A 155 7.04 5.04 17.15
C ALA A 155 7.85 3.76 17.33
N ARG A 156 7.20 2.64 17.69
CA ARG A 156 7.85 1.33 17.84
C ARG A 156 8.48 0.84 16.55
N PHE A 157 7.80 1.03 15.43
CA PHE A 157 8.32 0.65 14.13
C PHE A 157 9.61 1.43 13.79
N LEU A 158 9.60 2.74 13.95
CA LEU A 158 10.77 3.58 13.66
C LEU A 158 11.95 3.24 14.59
N GLU A 159 11.70 3.03 15.88
CA GLU A 159 12.73 2.57 16.82
C GLU A 159 13.33 1.21 16.38
N ALA A 160 12.49 0.23 16.04
CA ALA A 160 12.97 -1.07 15.57
C ALA A 160 13.70 -0.97 14.22
N TRP A 161 13.26 -0.06 13.35
CA TRP A 161 13.89 0.20 12.05
C TRP A 161 15.32 0.75 12.23
N GLU A 162 15.50 1.74 13.11
CA GLU A 162 16.78 2.38 13.42
C GLU A 162 17.72 1.45 14.19
N ALA A 163 17.18 0.64 15.10
CA ALA A 163 17.95 -0.33 15.87
C ALA A 163 18.55 -1.46 15.01
N ASP A 164 18.00 -1.71 13.83
CA ASP A 164 18.45 -2.69 12.83
C ASP A 164 18.74 -4.11 13.37
N ARG A 165 17.95 -4.53 14.36
CA ARG A 165 18.08 -5.85 15.00
C ARG A 165 17.17 -6.91 14.39
N ILE A 166 16.16 -6.47 13.64
CA ILE A 166 15.16 -7.32 12.99
C ILE A 166 15.29 -7.09 11.49
N ASP A 167 15.34 -8.21 10.74
CA ASP A 167 15.35 -8.14 9.29
C ASP A 167 14.12 -7.38 8.76
N LYS A 168 14.34 -6.49 7.79
CA LYS A 168 13.28 -5.62 7.24
C LYS A 168 12.17 -6.42 6.57
N LEU A 169 12.49 -7.60 5.98
CA LEU A 169 11.50 -8.52 5.40
C LEU A 169 10.59 -9.17 6.47
N VAL A 170 10.98 -9.09 7.75
CA VAL A 170 10.16 -9.53 8.88
C VAL A 170 9.47 -8.33 9.54
N LEU A 171 10.19 -7.23 9.73
CA LEU A 171 9.69 -6.04 10.41
C LEU A 171 8.54 -5.37 9.64
N ILE A 172 8.66 -5.29 8.30
CA ILE A 172 7.64 -4.65 7.45
C ILE A 172 6.29 -5.38 7.55
N PRO A 173 6.18 -6.71 7.33
CA PRO A 173 4.91 -7.40 7.48
C PRO A 173 4.30 -7.30 8.88
N MET A 174 5.10 -7.24 9.94
CA MET A 174 4.60 -7.02 11.31
C MET A 174 3.93 -5.65 11.42
N PHE A 175 4.56 -4.60 10.94
CA PHE A 175 3.97 -3.26 10.92
C PHE A 175 2.65 -3.21 10.12
N ILE A 176 2.63 -3.84 8.94
CA ILE A 176 1.42 -3.88 8.09
C ILE A 176 0.29 -4.67 8.75
N LEU A 177 0.61 -5.78 9.41
CA LEU A 177 -0.38 -6.56 10.16
C LEU A 177 -0.99 -5.73 11.29
N ASP A 178 -0.16 -5.06 12.10
CA ASP A 178 -0.63 -4.23 13.20
C ASP A 178 -1.44 -3.03 12.68
N PHE A 179 -1.02 -2.40 11.56
CA PHE A 179 -1.81 -1.37 10.89
C PHE A 179 -3.21 -1.88 10.47
N LEU A 180 -3.30 -3.09 9.91
CA LEU A 180 -4.57 -3.71 9.54
C LEU A 180 -5.40 -4.10 10.77
N CYS A 181 -4.77 -4.49 11.88
CA CYS A 181 -5.44 -4.77 13.15
C CYS A 181 -6.00 -3.49 13.81
N ILE A 182 -5.31 -2.36 13.69
CA ILE A 182 -5.83 -1.06 14.11
C ILE A 182 -6.98 -0.62 13.19
N HIS A 183 -6.83 -0.85 11.89
CA HIS A 183 -7.81 -0.49 10.86
C HIS A 183 -8.21 0.98 10.96
N PRO A 184 -7.25 1.92 10.78
CA PRO A 184 -7.36 3.29 11.29
C PRO A 184 -8.38 4.16 10.54
N PHE A 185 -8.84 3.77 9.37
CA PHE A 185 -9.72 4.58 8.52
C PHE A 185 -11.13 3.98 8.41
N ASN A 186 -12.10 4.82 8.07
CA ASN A 186 -13.44 4.34 7.74
C ASN A 186 -13.45 3.53 6.42
N ASP A 187 -12.57 3.89 5.47
CA ASP A 187 -12.39 3.22 4.18
C ASP A 187 -10.93 3.38 3.71
N GLY A 188 -10.47 2.52 2.76
CA GLY A 188 -9.14 2.61 2.16
C GLY A 188 -8.00 1.94 2.94
N ASN A 189 -8.29 1.22 4.04
CA ASN A 189 -7.25 0.55 4.84
C ASN A 189 -6.46 -0.48 4.01
N GLY A 190 -7.12 -1.29 3.19
CA GLY A 190 -6.46 -2.27 2.32
C GLY A 190 -5.55 -1.60 1.29
N ARG A 191 -6.01 -0.56 0.61
CA ARG A 191 -5.20 0.21 -0.35
C ARG A 191 -4.01 0.87 0.33
N MET A 192 -4.22 1.50 1.48
CA MET A 192 -3.15 2.10 2.28
C MET A 192 -2.13 1.07 2.75
N SER A 193 -2.55 -0.12 3.19
CA SER A 193 -1.62 -1.17 3.60
C SER A 193 -0.71 -1.62 2.46
N ARG A 194 -1.24 -1.76 1.23
CA ARG A 194 -0.44 -2.11 0.04
C ARG A 194 0.53 -0.99 -0.35
N LEU A 195 0.07 0.27 -0.34
CA LEU A 195 0.94 1.44 -0.60
C LEU A 195 2.06 1.57 0.45
N LEU A 196 1.74 1.39 1.73
CA LEU A 196 2.73 1.40 2.81
C LEU A 196 3.72 0.22 2.68
N THR A 197 3.26 -0.95 2.25
CA THR A 197 4.13 -2.10 1.99
C THR A 197 5.17 -1.76 0.92
N LEU A 198 4.75 -1.19 -0.22
CA LEU A 198 5.65 -0.77 -1.28
C LEU A 198 6.64 0.31 -0.80
N LEU A 199 6.14 1.33 -0.12
CA LEU A 199 6.96 2.39 0.47
C LEU A 199 8.09 1.82 1.34
N LEU A 200 7.74 0.91 2.26
CA LEU A 200 8.68 0.35 3.21
C LEU A 200 9.67 -0.61 2.55
N PHE A 201 9.25 -1.38 1.54
CA PHE A 201 10.17 -2.19 0.74
C PHE A 201 11.16 -1.32 -0.02
N TYR A 202 10.73 -0.21 -0.63
CA TYR A 202 11.65 0.71 -1.32
C TYR A 202 12.67 1.31 -0.35
N LYS A 203 12.23 1.76 0.83
CA LYS A 203 13.12 2.26 1.89
C LYS A 203 14.11 1.20 2.38
N ALA A 204 13.74 -0.08 2.35
CA ALA A 204 14.63 -1.21 2.67
C ALA A 204 15.53 -1.61 1.47
N GLY A 205 15.43 -0.92 0.33
CA GLY A 205 16.21 -1.17 -0.88
C GLY A 205 15.67 -2.29 -1.77
N TYR A 206 14.43 -2.73 -1.59
CA TYR A 206 13.75 -3.69 -2.46
C TYR A 206 12.86 -2.94 -3.45
N ILE A 207 13.39 -2.55 -4.60
CA ILE A 207 12.68 -1.69 -5.56
C ILE A 207 11.98 -2.45 -6.68
N VAL A 208 11.94 -3.79 -6.61
CA VAL A 208 11.29 -4.64 -7.64
C VAL A 208 9.83 -4.27 -7.89
N GLY A 209 9.09 -3.89 -6.84
CA GLY A 209 7.70 -3.45 -6.94
C GLY A 209 7.49 -2.18 -7.78
N LYS A 210 8.57 -1.48 -8.15
CA LYS A 210 8.55 -0.35 -9.08
C LYS A 210 8.39 -0.81 -10.55
N TYR A 211 8.82 -2.03 -10.85
CA TYR A 211 8.89 -2.59 -12.21
C TYR A 211 7.99 -3.80 -12.41
N VAL A 212 7.51 -4.39 -11.34
CA VAL A 212 6.60 -5.55 -11.34
C VAL A 212 5.50 -5.29 -10.33
N SER A 213 4.24 -5.38 -10.74
CA SER A 213 3.12 -5.21 -9.82
C SER A 213 3.07 -6.34 -8.79
N MET A 214 3.25 -6.00 -7.54
CA MET A 214 3.09 -6.94 -6.43
C MET A 214 1.60 -7.24 -6.17
N GLU A 215 0.73 -6.28 -6.41
CA GLU A 215 -0.71 -6.39 -6.22
C GLU A 215 -1.32 -7.40 -7.20
N MET A 216 -0.82 -7.50 -8.43
CA MET A 216 -1.23 -8.54 -9.37
C MET A 216 -0.87 -9.96 -8.92
N LEU A 217 0.18 -10.11 -8.08
CA LEU A 217 0.59 -11.43 -7.58
C LEU A 217 -0.31 -11.92 -6.43
N ILE A 218 -1.09 -11.02 -5.82
CA ILE A 218 -1.97 -11.31 -4.68
C ILE A 218 -3.46 -11.15 -5.02
N GLU A 219 -3.80 -10.63 -6.20
CA GLU A 219 -5.15 -10.54 -6.75
C GLU A 219 -5.65 -11.94 -7.18
#